data_1f86090ee533bcd62d18c42b2ff5e288
#
_entry.id   1f86090ee533bcd62d18c42b2ff5e288
#
_cell.length_a   1.000
_cell.length_b   1.000
_cell.length_c   1.000
_cell.angle_alpha   90.00
_cell.angle_beta   90.00
_cell.angle_gamma   90.00
#
_symmetry.space_group_name_H-M   'P 1'
#
loop_
_entity.id
_entity.type
_entity.pdbx_description
1 polymer ?
#
loop_
_entity_poly.entity_id
_entity_poly.type
_entity_poly.pdbx_seq_one_letter_code
_entity_poly.pdbx_strand_id
1 'polypeptide(L)'
;GPLYIRNSCMNCHPGYGHGKRVDRYRADDWGNGYLLVVTDGKDNYLSSLTGMPQTKAVAPFKAPIDEDKIKIGWLPYTDEWGNKFPDGETYSLIYPEVTIPQDAYYVPLEATYNQVVTPVNYSDVVVLLESTIGIYGTGLLDAIPDDSLKAEYARQEKAGVKLNPAIFANGEWTSLYKGLTGKQYPKRYTYAWTRS
;
A
#
# COMPACT_ATOMS: atom_id res chain seq x y z
N GLY A 1 15.60 -8.00 -8.46
CA GLY A 1 14.99 -9.28 -8.83
C GLY A 1 14.46 -9.25 -10.26
N PRO A 2 14.05 -10.38 -10.82
CA PRO A 2 13.53 -10.42 -12.19
C PRO A 2 12.12 -9.84 -12.34
N LEU A 3 11.41 -9.67 -11.24
CA LEU A 3 10.06 -9.09 -11.20
C LEU A 3 10.14 -7.63 -10.77
N TYR A 4 9.28 -6.79 -11.32
CA TYR A 4 9.21 -5.37 -10.96
C TYR A 4 7.81 -4.82 -11.27
N ILE A 5 7.52 -3.65 -10.70
CA ILE A 5 6.32 -2.88 -11.01
C ILE A 5 6.71 -1.77 -11.96
N ARG A 6 7.72 -0.98 -11.55
CA ARG A 6 8.22 0.18 -12.29
C ARG A 6 9.68 0.39 -11.99
N ASN A 7 10.32 1.19 -12.81
CA ASN A 7 11.74 1.52 -12.72
C ASN A 7 12.00 2.94 -12.18
N SER A 8 10.95 3.70 -11.85
CA SER A 8 11.07 5.04 -11.28
C SER A 8 9.90 5.38 -10.36
N CYS A 9 10.20 6.02 -9.22
CA CYS A 9 9.19 6.55 -8.30
C CYS A 9 8.27 7.57 -8.97
N MET A 10 8.82 8.36 -9.90
CA MET A 10 8.11 9.40 -10.63
C MET A 10 7.04 8.87 -11.57
N ASN A 11 7.06 7.59 -11.91
CA ASN A 11 6.00 6.99 -12.72
C ASN A 11 4.66 6.98 -11.96
N CYS A 12 4.68 6.72 -10.64
CA CYS A 12 3.49 6.78 -9.78
C CYS A 12 3.29 8.15 -9.15
N HIS A 13 4.35 8.92 -8.95
CA HIS A 13 4.33 10.20 -8.26
C HIS A 13 4.79 11.36 -9.16
N PRO A 14 4.09 11.63 -10.29
CA PRO A 14 4.48 12.72 -11.18
C PRO A 14 4.49 14.05 -10.43
N GLY A 15 5.57 14.80 -10.54
CA GLY A 15 5.74 16.04 -9.79
C GLY A 15 5.79 15.89 -8.27
N TYR A 16 6.19 14.70 -7.77
CA TYR A 16 6.21 14.33 -6.35
C TYR A 16 4.82 14.26 -5.69
N GLY A 17 3.77 14.37 -6.46
CA GLY A 17 2.38 14.39 -6.00
C GLY A 17 1.68 13.04 -6.07
N HIS A 18 0.36 13.11 -6.17
CA HIS A 18 -0.51 11.97 -6.41
C HIS A 18 -0.51 11.61 -7.89
N GLY A 19 -0.75 10.34 -8.18
CA GLY A 19 -1.04 9.90 -9.54
C GLY A 19 -2.49 10.20 -9.95
N LYS A 20 -2.81 9.84 -11.18
CA LYS A 20 -4.14 10.04 -11.78
C LYS A 20 -5.00 8.81 -11.58
N ARG A 21 -6.33 9.04 -11.57
CA ARG A 21 -7.31 7.97 -11.74
C ARG A 21 -7.08 7.24 -13.06
N VAL A 22 -7.21 5.91 -13.03
CA VAL A 22 -7.07 5.04 -14.20
C VAL A 22 -8.31 4.20 -14.38
N ASP A 23 -8.69 3.94 -15.64
CA ASP A 23 -9.83 3.10 -15.99
C ASP A 23 -9.41 1.65 -16.30
N ARG A 24 -8.13 1.43 -16.44
CA ARG A 24 -7.49 0.11 -16.51
C ARG A 24 -6.20 0.12 -15.70
N TYR A 25 -5.86 -0.99 -15.08
CA TYR A 25 -4.62 -1.12 -14.37
C TYR A 25 -3.47 -1.47 -15.30
N ARG A 26 -2.49 -0.58 -15.35
CA ARG A 26 -1.20 -0.78 -16.01
C ARG A 26 -0.14 -0.26 -15.07
N ALA A 27 0.63 -1.15 -14.51
CA ALA A 27 1.63 -0.77 -13.53
C ALA A 27 2.67 0.21 -14.07
N ASP A 28 2.98 0.14 -15.36
CA ASP A 28 3.99 0.98 -16.02
C ASP A 28 3.41 2.22 -16.75
N ASP A 29 2.10 2.45 -16.69
CA ASP A 29 1.51 3.67 -17.25
C ASP A 29 1.98 4.89 -16.44
N TRP A 30 2.39 5.94 -17.14
CA TRP A 30 2.83 7.17 -16.52
C TRP A 30 1.68 7.85 -15.74
N GLY A 31 1.95 8.14 -14.48
CA GLY A 31 1.01 8.84 -13.61
C GLY A 31 -0.11 7.97 -13.05
N ASN A 32 -0.10 6.65 -13.25
CA ASN A 32 -0.99 5.75 -12.52
C ASN A 32 -0.67 5.84 -11.03
N GLY A 33 -1.51 6.49 -10.26
CA GLY A 33 -1.34 6.71 -8.82
C GLY A 33 -1.96 5.65 -7.94
N TYR A 34 -2.27 4.47 -8.48
CA TYR A 34 -2.93 3.42 -7.72
C TYR A 34 -2.04 2.20 -7.55
N LEU A 35 -2.19 1.58 -6.38
CA LEU A 35 -1.60 0.32 -6.00
C LEU A 35 -2.69 -0.74 -5.97
N LEU A 36 -2.42 -1.84 -6.62
CA LEU A 36 -3.25 -3.02 -6.52
C LEU A 36 -2.85 -3.80 -5.28
N VAL A 37 -3.82 -4.10 -4.41
CA VAL A 37 -3.61 -4.90 -3.20
C VAL A 37 -4.51 -6.13 -3.28
N VAL A 38 -3.94 -7.30 -3.00
CA VAL A 38 -4.67 -8.58 -3.06
C VAL A 38 -4.51 -9.31 -1.73
N THR A 39 -5.64 -9.59 -1.08
CA THR A 39 -5.69 -10.23 0.23
C THR A 39 -6.61 -11.46 0.23
N ASP A 40 -6.58 -12.23 1.33
CA ASP A 40 -7.42 -13.41 1.56
C ASP A 40 -8.79 -13.10 2.19
N GLY A 41 -9.21 -11.83 2.20
CA GLY A 41 -10.43 -11.40 2.88
C GLY A 41 -10.36 -11.36 4.41
N LYS A 42 -9.21 -11.71 5.00
CA LYS A 42 -8.90 -11.59 6.44
C LYS A 42 -7.72 -10.65 6.68
N ASP A 43 -7.50 -9.73 5.74
CA ASP A 43 -6.41 -8.75 5.72
C ASP A 43 -4.99 -9.35 5.61
N ASN A 44 -4.85 -10.65 5.29
CA ASN A 44 -3.54 -11.20 4.99
C ASN A 44 -3.25 -11.05 3.49
N TYR A 45 -2.10 -10.49 3.16
CA TYR A 45 -1.65 -10.40 1.77
C TYR A 45 -1.41 -11.80 1.20
N LEU A 46 -1.77 -11.99 -0.07
CA LEU A 46 -1.35 -13.19 -0.79
C LEU A 46 0.16 -13.17 -0.96
N SER A 47 0.85 -14.10 -0.30
CA SER A 47 2.31 -14.12 -0.19
C SER A 47 3.03 -14.26 -1.54
N SER A 48 2.40 -14.95 -2.49
CA SER A 48 2.89 -15.09 -3.87
C SER A 48 2.79 -13.80 -4.70
N LEU A 49 1.94 -12.86 -4.27
CA LEU A 49 1.71 -11.58 -4.96
C LEU A 49 2.35 -10.40 -4.22
N THR A 50 2.71 -10.59 -2.93
CA THR A 50 3.11 -9.52 -2.01
C THR A 50 2.02 -8.45 -1.84
N GLY A 51 2.20 -7.43 -1.02
CA GLY A 51 1.19 -6.38 -0.84
C GLY A 51 0.84 -5.62 -2.12
N MET A 52 1.76 -5.58 -3.08
CA MET A 52 1.58 -4.96 -4.40
C MET A 52 2.13 -5.90 -5.47
N PRO A 53 1.27 -6.53 -6.28
CA PRO A 53 1.70 -7.46 -7.31
C PRO A 53 2.68 -6.86 -8.29
N GLN A 54 3.79 -7.57 -8.51
CA GLN A 54 4.78 -7.19 -9.51
C GLN A 54 4.29 -7.67 -10.88
N THR A 55 3.66 -6.78 -11.65
CA THR A 55 2.99 -7.12 -12.92
C THR A 55 3.92 -7.20 -14.11
N LYS A 56 5.22 -6.91 -13.93
CA LYS A 56 6.24 -6.97 -14.98
C LYS A 56 7.35 -7.95 -14.62
N ALA A 57 7.95 -8.53 -15.64
CA ALA A 57 9.09 -9.43 -15.48
C ALA A 57 10.10 -9.24 -16.62
N VAL A 58 11.37 -9.52 -16.31
CA VAL A 58 12.43 -9.62 -17.32
C VAL A 58 12.48 -11.05 -17.83
N ALA A 59 12.52 -11.23 -19.16
CA ALA A 59 12.63 -12.55 -19.75
C ALA A 59 13.84 -13.34 -19.17
N PRO A 60 13.73 -14.65 -18.93
CA PRO A 60 12.62 -15.58 -19.26
C PRO A 60 11.53 -15.67 -18.18
N PHE A 61 11.57 -14.83 -17.15
CA PHE A 61 10.59 -14.87 -16.05
C PHE A 61 9.23 -14.34 -16.50
N LYS A 62 8.19 -14.79 -15.83
CA LYS A 62 6.81 -14.30 -16.01
C LYS A 62 6.35 -13.55 -14.78
N ALA A 63 5.55 -12.51 -14.98
CA ALA A 63 4.86 -11.84 -13.89
C ALA A 63 3.84 -12.81 -13.24
N PRO A 64 3.57 -12.67 -11.95
CA PRO A 64 2.63 -13.54 -11.24
C PRO A 64 1.16 -13.31 -11.61
N ILE A 65 0.87 -12.19 -12.28
CA ILE A 65 -0.48 -11.80 -12.66
C ILE A 65 -0.49 -11.18 -14.07
N ASP A 66 -1.58 -11.42 -14.80
CA ASP A 66 -1.86 -10.83 -16.11
C ASP A 66 -2.58 -9.48 -15.92
N GLU A 67 -1.86 -8.39 -16.04
CA GLU A 67 -2.46 -7.06 -15.88
C GLU A 67 -3.45 -6.67 -16.99
N ASP A 68 -3.41 -7.33 -18.16
CA ASP A 68 -4.34 -7.11 -19.25
C ASP A 68 -5.77 -7.54 -18.91
N LYS A 69 -5.89 -8.46 -17.96
CA LYS A 69 -7.17 -9.00 -17.49
C LYS A 69 -7.75 -8.23 -16.30
N ILE A 70 -7.02 -7.29 -15.73
CA ILE A 70 -7.49 -6.48 -14.60
C ILE A 70 -8.46 -5.41 -15.11
N LYS A 71 -9.68 -5.40 -14.56
CA LYS A 71 -10.73 -4.43 -14.88
C LYS A 71 -11.02 -3.55 -13.69
N ILE A 72 -11.21 -2.26 -13.93
CA ILE A 72 -11.58 -1.28 -12.93
C ILE A 72 -12.88 -0.62 -13.36
N GLY A 73 -13.89 -0.67 -12.49
CA GLY A 73 -15.11 0.11 -12.58
C GLY A 73 -15.10 1.23 -11.54
N TRP A 74 -15.56 2.41 -11.91
CA TRP A 74 -15.72 3.52 -10.97
C TRP A 74 -17.20 3.71 -10.71
N LEU A 75 -17.64 3.37 -9.48
CA LEU A 75 -19.03 3.37 -9.08
C LEU A 75 -19.33 4.57 -8.19
N PRO A 76 -20.43 5.31 -8.43
CA PRO A 76 -20.86 6.36 -7.53
C PRO A 76 -21.37 5.77 -6.21
N TYR A 77 -21.16 6.50 -5.12
CA TYR A 77 -21.76 6.16 -3.84
C TYR A 77 -22.19 7.40 -3.06
N THR A 78 -23.09 7.19 -2.11
CA THR A 78 -23.55 8.23 -1.19
C THR A 78 -23.03 7.92 0.20
N ASP A 79 -22.38 8.89 0.84
CA ASP A 79 -21.91 8.79 2.21
C ASP A 79 -23.02 9.02 3.25
N GLU A 80 -22.68 8.96 4.52
CA GLU A 80 -23.61 9.16 5.63
C GLU A 80 -24.19 10.58 5.73
N TRP A 81 -23.56 11.57 5.06
CA TRP A 81 -24.04 12.95 4.98
C TRP A 81 -24.88 13.25 3.73
N GLY A 82 -25.13 12.22 2.90
CA GLY A 82 -25.90 12.36 1.67
C GLY A 82 -25.19 13.18 0.59
N ASN A 83 -23.86 13.15 0.57
CA ASN A 83 -22.99 13.89 -0.35
C ASN A 83 -23.23 15.41 -0.29
N LYS A 84 -23.39 15.95 0.93
CA LYS A 84 -23.57 17.37 1.17
C LYS A 84 -22.64 17.88 2.27
N PHE A 85 -22.09 19.07 2.04
CA PHE A 85 -21.41 19.82 3.08
C PHE A 85 -22.41 20.50 4.03
N PRO A 86 -22.00 20.94 5.23
CA PRO A 86 -22.89 21.63 6.19
C PRO A 86 -23.50 22.93 5.65
N ASP A 87 -22.86 23.59 4.69
CA ASP A 87 -23.36 24.80 4.01
C ASP A 87 -24.37 24.50 2.89
N GLY A 88 -24.61 23.20 2.61
CA GLY A 88 -25.56 22.73 1.59
C GLY A 88 -24.95 22.51 0.20
N GLU A 89 -23.67 22.81 0.00
CA GLU A 89 -22.96 22.46 -1.23
C GLU A 89 -22.92 20.94 -1.41
N THR A 90 -23.11 20.46 -2.64
CA THR A 90 -23.11 19.02 -2.95
C THR A 90 -21.81 18.60 -3.60
N TYR A 91 -21.39 17.35 -3.36
CA TYR A 91 -20.24 16.73 -3.98
C TYR A 91 -20.59 15.33 -4.53
N SER A 92 -19.76 14.82 -5.41
CA SER A 92 -19.91 13.48 -5.96
C SER A 92 -18.77 12.59 -5.48
N LEU A 93 -19.10 11.39 -4.99
CA LEU A 93 -18.14 10.39 -4.57
C LEU A 93 -18.20 9.18 -5.50
N ILE A 94 -17.03 8.62 -5.78
CA ILE A 94 -16.88 7.37 -6.53
C ILE A 94 -15.87 6.49 -5.83
N TYR A 95 -16.03 5.17 -5.95
CA TYR A 95 -15.04 4.19 -5.49
C TYR A 95 -14.67 3.21 -6.60
N PRO A 96 -13.46 2.65 -6.59
CA PRO A 96 -13.05 1.65 -7.55
C PRO A 96 -13.60 0.27 -7.17
N GLU A 97 -14.18 -0.43 -8.15
CA GLU A 97 -14.42 -1.85 -8.10
C GLU A 97 -13.44 -2.54 -9.03
N VAL A 98 -12.63 -3.44 -8.49
CA VAL A 98 -11.58 -4.12 -9.24
C VAL A 98 -11.92 -5.59 -9.38
N THR A 99 -11.90 -6.07 -10.61
CA THR A 99 -12.09 -7.50 -10.92
C THR A 99 -10.83 -8.07 -11.56
N ILE A 100 -10.36 -9.17 -11.01
CA ILE A 100 -9.25 -9.96 -11.53
C ILE A 100 -9.77 -11.38 -11.71
N PRO A 101 -9.99 -11.86 -12.93
CA PRO A 101 -10.49 -13.23 -13.13
C PRO A 101 -9.46 -14.27 -12.69
N GLN A 102 -9.93 -15.45 -12.31
CA GLN A 102 -9.08 -16.50 -11.76
C GLN A 102 -7.93 -16.89 -12.70
N ASP A 103 -8.17 -16.89 -14.01
CA ASP A 103 -7.17 -17.23 -15.03
C ASP A 103 -6.14 -16.11 -15.28
N ALA A 104 -6.25 -14.98 -14.60
CA ALA A 104 -5.24 -13.94 -14.59
C ALA A 104 -4.08 -14.22 -13.62
N TYR A 105 -4.28 -15.13 -12.67
CA TYR A 105 -3.23 -15.48 -11.70
C TYR A 105 -2.37 -16.62 -12.25
N TYR A 106 -1.07 -16.37 -12.37
CA TYR A 106 -0.08 -17.34 -12.86
C TYR A 106 0.68 -18.05 -11.75
N VAL A 107 0.35 -17.73 -10.49
CA VAL A 107 0.93 -18.31 -9.28
C VAL A 107 -0.17 -18.86 -8.37
N PRO A 108 0.15 -19.80 -7.48
CA PRO A 108 -0.80 -20.27 -6.48
C PRO A 108 -1.31 -19.10 -5.62
N LEU A 109 -2.60 -19.13 -5.26
CA LEU A 109 -3.19 -18.19 -4.32
C LEU A 109 -2.92 -18.69 -2.90
N GLU A 110 -2.01 -18.04 -2.21
CA GLU A 110 -1.54 -18.48 -0.89
C GLU A 110 -1.32 -17.26 0.00
N ALA A 111 -1.74 -17.35 1.25
CA ALA A 111 -1.44 -16.40 2.29
C ALA A 111 -0.48 -17.02 3.31
N THR A 112 0.44 -16.22 3.86
CA THR A 112 1.37 -16.65 4.89
C THR A 112 1.04 -15.95 6.20
N TYR A 113 0.71 -16.73 7.21
CA TYR A 113 0.46 -16.24 8.56
C TYR A 113 1.33 -17.03 9.57
N ASN A 114 2.07 -16.34 10.40
CA ASN A 114 2.99 -16.95 11.39
C ASN A 114 3.90 -18.04 10.77
N GLN A 115 4.45 -17.77 9.58
CA GLN A 115 5.32 -18.69 8.81
C GLN A 115 4.60 -19.94 8.28
N VAL A 116 3.28 -20.02 8.40
CA VAL A 116 2.47 -21.08 7.81
C VAL A 116 1.86 -20.58 6.50
N VAL A 117 2.14 -21.29 5.41
CA VAL A 117 1.54 -21.02 4.10
C VAL A 117 0.22 -21.75 4.00
N THR A 118 -0.84 -21.03 3.68
CA THR A 118 -2.20 -21.58 3.56
C THR A 118 -2.75 -21.26 2.17
N PRO A 119 -3.26 -22.25 1.42
CA PRO A 119 -3.97 -22.00 0.17
C PRO A 119 -5.21 -21.14 0.40
N VAL A 120 -5.47 -20.22 -0.53
CA VAL A 120 -6.63 -19.33 -0.53
C VAL A 120 -7.54 -19.67 -1.71
N ASN A 121 -8.82 -19.88 -1.43
CA ASN A 121 -9.78 -20.08 -2.53
C ASN A 121 -9.96 -18.77 -3.29
N TYR A 122 -10.14 -18.87 -4.61
CA TYR A 122 -10.38 -17.68 -5.43
C TYR A 122 -11.60 -16.87 -4.96
N SER A 123 -12.65 -17.53 -4.47
CA SER A 123 -13.84 -16.88 -3.92
C SER A 123 -13.57 -16.01 -2.68
N ASP A 124 -12.48 -16.27 -1.99
CA ASP A 124 -12.12 -15.56 -0.74
C ASP A 124 -11.11 -14.44 -1.00
N VAL A 125 -10.68 -14.29 -2.26
CA VAL A 125 -9.73 -13.23 -2.65
C VAL A 125 -10.44 -11.88 -2.67
N VAL A 126 -9.88 -10.92 -1.96
CA VAL A 126 -10.30 -9.51 -1.99
C VAL A 126 -9.26 -8.68 -2.69
N VAL A 127 -9.70 -7.87 -3.65
CA VAL A 127 -8.85 -6.99 -4.43
C VAL A 127 -9.22 -5.54 -4.11
N LEU A 128 -8.21 -4.76 -3.75
CA LEU A 128 -8.35 -3.34 -3.44
C LEU A 128 -7.49 -2.53 -4.40
N LEU A 129 -7.94 -1.33 -4.71
CA LEU A 129 -7.17 -0.33 -5.44
C LEU A 129 -6.93 0.85 -4.50
N GLU A 130 -5.70 0.96 -4.01
CA GLU A 130 -5.31 2.02 -3.08
C GLU A 130 -4.66 3.19 -3.82
N SER A 131 -5.02 4.41 -3.43
CA SER A 131 -4.38 5.62 -3.97
C SER A 131 -3.01 5.82 -3.34
N THR A 132 -2.01 6.13 -4.16
CA THR A 132 -0.69 6.55 -3.66
C THR A 132 -0.78 7.93 -3.03
N ILE A 133 -0.07 8.12 -1.93
CA ILE A 133 0.10 9.46 -1.33
C ILE A 133 1.15 10.27 -2.08
N GLY A 134 1.11 11.60 -1.97
CA GLY A 134 2.20 12.46 -2.45
C GLY A 134 3.48 12.21 -1.66
N ILE A 135 4.62 12.33 -2.34
CA ILE A 135 5.95 12.18 -1.72
C ILE A 135 6.67 13.54 -1.54
N TYR A 136 6.00 14.64 -1.87
CA TYR A 136 6.52 15.99 -1.60
C TYR A 136 6.66 16.22 -0.09
N GLY A 137 7.71 16.88 0.31
CA GLY A 137 8.00 17.16 1.72
C GLY A 137 8.59 16.00 2.52
N THR A 138 8.76 14.80 1.95
CA THR A 138 9.33 13.65 2.65
C THR A 138 10.75 13.93 3.17
N GLY A 139 11.56 14.71 2.44
CA GLY A 139 12.87 15.12 2.89
C GLY A 139 12.83 16.04 4.13
N LEU A 140 11.78 16.85 4.28
CA LEU A 140 11.58 17.68 5.49
C LEU A 140 11.19 16.79 6.68
N LEU A 141 10.35 15.79 6.45
CA LEU A 141 10.00 14.80 7.47
C LEU A 141 11.23 13.99 7.90
N ASP A 142 12.07 13.60 6.94
CA ASP A 142 13.30 12.86 7.23
C ASP A 142 14.35 13.70 7.97
N ALA A 143 14.30 15.02 7.85
CA ALA A 143 15.16 15.94 8.56
C ALA A 143 14.77 16.17 10.05
N ILE A 144 13.59 15.67 10.49
CA ILE A 144 13.20 15.76 11.90
C ILE A 144 14.15 14.90 12.74
N PRO A 145 14.82 15.46 13.78
CA PRO A 145 15.71 14.68 14.63
C PRO A 145 15.01 13.50 15.31
N ASP A 146 15.71 12.37 15.45
CA ASP A 146 15.18 11.18 16.15
C ASP A 146 14.74 11.49 17.58
N ASP A 147 15.50 12.33 18.30
CA ASP A 147 15.16 12.74 19.68
C ASP A 147 13.84 13.53 19.76
N SER A 148 13.54 14.37 18.76
CA SER A 148 12.26 15.08 18.69
C SER A 148 11.08 14.12 18.47
N LEU A 149 11.24 13.14 17.58
CA LEU A 149 10.23 12.09 17.35
C LEU A 149 10.05 11.23 18.60
N LYS A 150 11.14 10.84 19.26
CA LYS A 150 11.12 10.05 20.50
C LYS A 150 10.40 10.81 21.62
N ALA A 151 10.67 12.10 21.78
CA ALA A 151 10.00 12.94 22.76
C ALA A 151 8.49 13.04 22.49
N GLU A 152 8.09 13.17 21.23
CA GLU A 152 6.67 13.21 20.84
C GLU A 152 5.95 11.87 21.11
N TYR A 153 6.57 10.74 20.78
CA TYR A 153 6.01 9.41 21.10
C TYR A 153 5.86 9.23 22.61
N ALA A 154 6.87 9.60 23.40
CA ALA A 154 6.80 9.55 24.87
C ALA A 154 5.71 10.47 25.44
N ARG A 155 5.49 11.66 24.82
CA ARG A 155 4.42 12.57 25.20
C ARG A 155 3.05 11.96 24.93
N GLN A 156 2.87 11.30 23.78
CA GLN A 156 1.61 10.62 23.42
C GLN A 156 1.35 9.43 24.35
N GLU A 157 2.36 8.61 24.65
CA GLU A 157 2.25 7.49 25.57
C GLU A 157 1.79 7.98 26.97
N LYS A 158 2.42 9.05 27.48
CA LYS A 158 2.03 9.68 28.75
C LYS A 158 0.61 10.26 28.74
N ALA A 159 0.13 10.71 27.59
CA ALA A 159 -1.24 11.17 27.38
C ALA A 159 -2.26 10.04 27.22
N GLY A 160 -1.85 8.78 27.34
CA GLY A 160 -2.72 7.60 27.21
C GLY A 160 -3.05 7.20 25.79
N VAL A 161 -2.34 7.75 24.78
CA VAL A 161 -2.50 7.31 23.38
C VAL A 161 -1.91 5.90 23.25
N LYS A 162 -2.68 4.98 22.70
CA LYS A 162 -2.22 3.62 22.43
C LYS A 162 -1.27 3.64 21.21
N LEU A 163 0.01 3.58 21.49
CA LEU A 163 1.06 3.49 20.47
C LEU A 163 1.22 2.04 19.98
N ASN A 164 1.75 1.89 18.77
CA ASN A 164 2.10 0.58 18.24
C ASN A 164 3.39 0.08 18.93
N PRO A 165 3.33 -0.98 19.76
CA PRO A 165 4.50 -1.48 20.47
C PRO A 165 5.57 -2.09 19.56
N ALA A 166 5.23 -2.40 18.32
CA ALA A 166 6.20 -2.85 17.32
C ALA A 166 7.10 -1.72 16.79
N ILE A 167 6.78 -0.46 17.12
CA ILE A 167 7.56 0.71 16.71
C ILE A 167 8.21 1.37 17.92
N PHE A 168 7.44 1.60 18.99
CA PHE A 168 7.87 2.31 20.18
C PHE A 168 7.18 1.73 21.43
N ALA A 169 7.95 1.42 22.46
CA ALA A 169 7.44 0.99 23.75
C ALA A 169 8.42 1.33 24.86
N ASN A 170 7.89 1.66 26.05
CA ASN A 170 8.69 1.97 27.25
C ASN A 170 9.74 3.06 27.02
N GLY A 171 9.40 4.07 26.23
CA GLY A 171 10.27 5.19 25.92
C GLY A 171 11.37 4.92 24.88
N GLU A 172 11.36 3.76 24.22
CA GLU A 172 12.41 3.36 23.28
C GLU A 172 11.84 2.84 21.93
N TRP A 173 12.67 2.95 20.90
CA TRP A 173 12.38 2.35 19.60
C TRP A 173 12.51 0.83 19.68
N THR A 174 11.45 0.12 19.33
CA THR A 174 11.41 -1.35 19.30
C THR A 174 11.68 -1.94 17.92
N SER A 175 11.55 -1.13 16.87
CA SER A 175 11.78 -1.56 15.49
C SER A 175 12.92 -0.77 14.84
N LEU A 176 13.94 -1.51 14.40
CA LEU A 176 15.08 -0.98 13.70
C LEU A 176 15.18 -1.62 12.31
N TYR A 177 15.70 -0.89 11.34
CA TYR A 177 16.11 -1.46 10.06
C TYR A 177 17.58 -1.22 9.80
N LYS A 178 18.20 -2.13 9.06
CA LYS A 178 19.60 -2.05 8.69
C LYS A 178 19.73 -1.40 7.32
N GLY A 179 20.37 -0.23 7.27
CA GLY A 179 20.66 0.45 6.00
C GLY A 179 21.75 -0.25 5.18
N LEU A 180 21.96 0.21 3.95
CA LEU A 180 22.96 -0.34 3.03
C LEU A 180 24.40 -0.32 3.60
N THR A 181 24.73 0.63 4.45
CA THR A 181 26.02 0.76 5.14
C THR A 181 26.16 -0.16 6.36
N GLY A 182 25.12 -0.95 6.67
CA GLY A 182 25.08 -1.79 7.87
C GLY A 182 24.68 -1.06 9.15
N LYS A 183 24.56 0.28 9.13
CA LYS A 183 24.07 1.07 10.27
C LYS A 183 22.59 0.78 10.51
N GLN A 184 22.21 0.69 11.78
CA GLN A 184 20.81 0.55 12.19
C GLN A 184 20.17 1.91 12.36
N TYR A 185 18.92 2.01 11.93
CA TYR A 185 18.06 3.20 12.05
C TYR A 185 16.72 2.81 12.64
N PRO A 186 16.06 3.67 13.44
CA PRO A 186 14.69 3.44 13.87
C PRO A 186 13.74 3.48 12.67
N LYS A 187 12.70 2.65 12.68
CA LYS A 187 11.60 2.76 11.74
C LYS A 187 10.74 3.96 12.15
N ARG A 188 11.05 5.11 11.60
CA ARG A 188 10.34 6.37 11.90
C ARG A 188 8.96 6.43 11.27
N TYR A 189 8.80 5.81 10.09
CA TYR A 189 7.59 5.88 9.29
C TYR A 189 7.17 4.48 8.88
N THR A 190 5.87 4.23 8.96
CA THR A 190 5.26 3.06 8.34
C THR A 190 4.73 3.47 6.98
N TYR A 191 5.23 2.87 5.93
CA TYR A 191 4.60 2.95 4.62
C TYR A 191 3.35 2.08 4.59
N ALA A 192 2.42 2.34 3.67
CA ALA A 192 1.14 1.66 3.61
C ALA A 192 1.25 0.11 3.60
N TRP A 193 2.28 -0.43 2.96
CA TRP A 193 2.55 -1.88 2.93
C TRP A 193 3.27 -2.43 4.17
N THR A 194 3.61 -1.60 5.14
CA THR A 194 4.24 -2.03 6.41
C THR A 194 3.28 -1.90 7.59
N ARG A 195 1.99 -1.79 7.31
CA ARG A 195 0.95 -1.87 8.31
C ARG A 195 0.84 -3.32 8.79
N SER A 196 1.73 -3.72 9.61
CA SER A 196 1.65 -4.98 10.37
C SER A 196 1.83 -4.66 11.84
#